data_f9fa013b6cf025c3d21fc4b66692ad04
#
_entry.id   f9fa013b6cf025c3d21fc4b66692ad04
#
_cell.length_a   1.000
_cell.length_b   1.000
_cell.length_c   1.000
_cell.angle_alpha   90.00
_cell.angle_beta   90.00
_cell.angle_gamma   90.00
#
_symmetry.space_group_name_H-M   'P 1'
#
loop_
_entity.id
_entity.type
_entity.pdbx_description
1 polymer ?
#
loop_
_entity_poly.entity_id
_entity_poly.type
_entity_poly.pdbx_seq_one_letter_code
_entity_poly.pdbx_strand_id
1 'polypeptide(L)'
;MVVSAIIKLIIMAIILRDYQKAASDKAVAFFKDKNKKSNGVMVLPTGAGKSIVIADIAHRLNDYVLIFCPSREIVEQNFKKLCSYGILDCSIYSASFNSKEISRITFATIGSVKSHPELFAHFKNIIVDECHLVNPIEGMYKDFFDTVKCKVLGLTATPYRLSSSRDFGSMLKFITRTKPHVFSEVIYHVQVSTLLDMGYLSKVNYYPMNPTGWNELNLKINTTGADYTDKSVQKEYERIDFYSYIVHIVQRLMNPKAGGKRKGILVFTRFLKEAERLTMSIPGCVIVSGDTPKKERERILEMFKVGEIPVVANVGVLTTGFDYPELDTVVMARPTMSLAMYYQIVGRCIRPYKGKTAWFVDLCGNINRFGEVSDLHLKDTGNGKWAVFSKGRQLTNVRF
;
A
#
# COMPACT_ATOMS: atom_id res chain seq x y z
N MET A 1 26.41 -14.47 -6.27
CA MET A 1 26.22 -15.25 -5.04
C MET A 1 24.78 -15.21 -4.47
N VAL A 2 24.01 -14.14 -4.61
CA VAL A 2 22.59 -14.09 -4.15
C VAL A 2 21.68 -15.01 -4.97
N VAL A 3 21.91 -15.14 -6.27
CA VAL A 3 21.13 -16.00 -7.17
C VAL A 3 21.35 -17.49 -6.89
N SER A 4 22.55 -17.90 -6.49
CA SER A 4 22.91 -19.30 -6.20
C SER A 4 22.26 -19.88 -4.93
N ALA A 5 21.88 -19.05 -3.97
CA ALA A 5 21.24 -19.50 -2.73
C ALA A 5 19.70 -19.70 -2.87
N ILE A 6 19.10 -19.21 -3.95
CA ILE A 6 17.63 -19.25 -4.19
C ILE A 6 17.22 -20.51 -5.00
N ILE A 7 18.15 -21.27 -5.56
CA ILE A 7 17.91 -22.37 -6.54
C ILE A 7 17.30 -23.64 -5.90
N LYS A 8 16.92 -23.65 -4.64
CA LYS A 8 16.08 -24.71 -4.06
C LYS A 8 14.58 -24.36 -4.05
N LEU A 9 14.13 -23.47 -4.95
CA LEU A 9 12.71 -23.18 -5.08
C LEU A 9 12.02 -24.26 -5.93
N ILE A 10 10.94 -24.81 -5.38
CA ILE A 10 9.97 -25.57 -6.15
C ILE A 10 9.41 -24.64 -7.21
N ILE A 11 9.69 -24.89 -8.48
CA ILE A 11 9.12 -24.12 -9.60
C ILE A 11 7.61 -24.33 -9.57
N MET A 12 6.88 -23.26 -9.33
CA MET A 12 5.42 -23.26 -9.35
C MET A 12 4.91 -22.74 -10.69
N ALA A 13 3.89 -23.37 -11.25
CA ALA A 13 3.20 -22.79 -12.39
C ALA A 13 2.52 -21.47 -11.98
N ILE A 14 2.52 -20.47 -12.88
CA ILE A 14 1.73 -19.26 -12.67
C ILE A 14 0.25 -19.62 -12.84
N ILE A 15 -0.47 -19.73 -11.73
CA ILE A 15 -1.92 -19.94 -11.75
C ILE A 15 -2.58 -18.62 -11.34
N LEU A 16 -3.20 -17.96 -12.32
CA LEU A 16 -3.92 -16.72 -12.13
C LEU A 16 -5.39 -16.99 -11.84
N ARG A 17 -5.95 -16.21 -10.91
CA ARG A 17 -7.41 -16.09 -10.76
C ARG A 17 -7.98 -15.34 -11.97
N ASP A 18 -9.28 -15.49 -12.26
CA ASP A 18 -9.90 -14.91 -13.45
C ASP A 18 -9.65 -13.40 -13.60
N TYR A 19 -9.83 -12.65 -12.52
CA TYR A 19 -9.57 -11.21 -12.54
C TYR A 19 -8.08 -10.86 -12.73
N GLN A 20 -7.15 -11.69 -12.23
CA GLN A 20 -5.71 -11.50 -12.43
C GLN A 20 -5.33 -11.78 -13.87
N LYS A 21 -5.92 -12.83 -14.47
CA LYS A 21 -5.77 -13.15 -15.88
C LYS A 21 -6.30 -12.01 -16.76
N ALA A 22 -7.51 -11.53 -16.48
CA ALA A 22 -8.09 -10.40 -17.20
C ALA A 22 -7.22 -9.13 -17.08
N ALA A 23 -6.68 -8.85 -15.89
CA ALA A 23 -5.75 -7.75 -15.65
C ALA A 23 -4.49 -7.89 -16.50
N SER A 24 -3.86 -9.07 -16.48
CA SER A 24 -2.65 -9.34 -17.27
C SER A 24 -2.93 -9.26 -18.78
N ASP A 25 -4.04 -9.83 -19.26
CA ASP A 25 -4.45 -9.76 -20.67
C ASP A 25 -4.58 -8.30 -21.13
N LYS A 26 -5.23 -7.45 -20.34
CA LYS A 26 -5.36 -6.02 -20.63
C LYS A 26 -4.01 -5.29 -20.64
N ALA A 27 -3.11 -5.63 -19.71
CA ALA A 27 -1.78 -5.03 -19.65
C ALA A 27 -0.91 -5.43 -20.87
N VAL A 28 -0.93 -6.71 -21.23
CA VAL A 28 -0.18 -7.20 -22.40
C VAL A 28 -0.72 -6.56 -23.68
N ALA A 29 -2.03 -6.47 -23.85
CA ALA A 29 -2.66 -5.78 -24.98
C ALA A 29 -2.27 -4.29 -25.00
N PHE A 30 -2.29 -3.62 -23.83
CA PHE A 30 -1.87 -2.23 -23.69
C PHE A 30 -0.43 -2.03 -24.18
N PHE A 31 0.53 -2.83 -23.74
CA PHE A 31 1.93 -2.68 -24.16
C PHE A 31 2.13 -2.99 -25.65
N LYS A 32 1.41 -3.98 -26.20
CA LYS A 32 1.52 -4.36 -27.63
C LYS A 32 0.86 -3.38 -28.59
N ASP A 33 -0.05 -2.54 -28.14
CA ASP A 33 -0.69 -1.52 -28.98
C ASP A 33 0.28 -0.37 -29.28
N LYS A 34 0.90 -0.39 -30.46
CA LYS A 34 1.86 0.63 -30.90
C LYS A 34 1.21 1.99 -31.23
N ASN A 35 -0.09 2.01 -31.48
CA ASN A 35 -0.81 3.24 -31.81
C ASN A 35 -1.11 4.07 -30.55
N LYS A 36 -1.15 3.43 -29.41
CA LYS A 36 -1.46 4.04 -28.12
C LYS A 36 -0.19 4.52 -27.45
N LYS A 37 -0.01 5.85 -27.42
CA LYS A 37 1.16 6.49 -26.80
C LYS A 37 0.93 6.93 -25.34
N SER A 38 -0.30 6.83 -24.86
CA SER A 38 -0.67 7.22 -23.48
C SER A 38 -0.17 6.19 -22.46
N ASN A 39 0.18 6.66 -21.25
CA ASN A 39 0.46 5.81 -20.10
C ASN A 39 -0.84 5.43 -19.41
N GLY A 40 -0.92 4.19 -18.93
CA GLY A 40 -2.11 3.62 -18.30
C GLY A 40 -1.93 3.30 -16.83
N VAL A 41 -3.06 3.15 -16.15
CA VAL A 41 -3.13 2.70 -14.75
C VAL A 41 -3.97 1.45 -14.64
N MET A 42 -3.51 0.53 -13.83
CA MET A 42 -4.25 -0.65 -13.39
C MET A 42 -4.53 -0.52 -11.89
N VAL A 43 -5.80 -0.63 -11.50
CA VAL A 43 -6.20 -0.51 -10.09
C VAL A 43 -6.55 -1.87 -9.55
N LEU A 44 -5.66 -2.38 -8.70
CA LEU A 44 -5.83 -3.67 -8.02
C LEU A 44 -5.77 -3.46 -6.49
N PRO A 45 -6.79 -3.89 -5.75
CA PRO A 45 -6.83 -3.78 -4.29
C PRO A 45 -5.60 -4.35 -3.59
N THR A 46 -5.33 -3.89 -2.38
CA THR A 46 -4.37 -4.55 -1.49
C THR A 46 -4.82 -5.98 -1.23
N GLY A 47 -3.91 -6.94 -1.32
CA GLY A 47 -4.24 -8.36 -1.22
C GLY A 47 -4.74 -9.02 -2.52
N ALA A 48 -4.97 -8.26 -3.60
CA ALA A 48 -5.37 -8.81 -4.90
C ALA A 48 -4.24 -9.56 -5.66
N GLY A 49 -3.01 -9.57 -5.12
CA GLY A 49 -1.89 -10.27 -5.75
C GLY A 49 -1.23 -9.49 -6.89
N LYS A 50 -1.00 -8.20 -6.72
CA LYS A 50 -0.26 -7.36 -7.70
C LYS A 50 1.04 -8.01 -8.18
N SER A 51 1.80 -8.62 -7.26
CA SER A 51 3.10 -9.26 -7.59
C SER A 51 3.00 -10.40 -8.60
N ILE A 52 1.95 -11.23 -8.53
CA ILE A 52 1.75 -12.31 -9.51
C ILE A 52 1.31 -11.75 -10.88
N VAL A 53 0.49 -10.69 -10.87
CA VAL A 53 0.08 -10.01 -12.11
C VAL A 53 1.28 -9.36 -12.79
N ILE A 54 2.16 -8.68 -12.04
CA ILE A 54 3.42 -8.12 -12.55
C ILE A 54 4.30 -9.22 -13.15
N ALA A 55 4.45 -10.35 -12.47
CA ALA A 55 5.26 -11.48 -12.95
C ALA A 55 4.71 -12.04 -14.26
N ASP A 56 3.41 -12.25 -14.36
CA ASP A 56 2.77 -12.77 -15.58
C ASP A 56 2.88 -11.78 -16.76
N ILE A 57 2.65 -10.49 -16.51
CA ILE A 57 2.82 -9.45 -17.54
C ILE A 57 4.26 -9.45 -18.07
N ALA A 58 5.25 -9.40 -17.18
CA ALA A 58 6.67 -9.33 -17.55
C ALA A 58 7.11 -10.59 -18.31
N HIS A 59 6.61 -11.77 -17.93
CA HIS A 59 6.87 -13.03 -18.64
C HIS A 59 6.26 -13.03 -20.05
N ARG A 60 4.99 -12.64 -20.19
CA ARG A 60 4.24 -12.71 -21.46
C ARG A 60 4.61 -11.65 -22.48
N LEU A 61 5.22 -10.55 -22.04
CA LEU A 61 5.69 -9.52 -22.97
C LEU A 61 6.87 -10.02 -23.83
N ASN A 62 7.67 -10.94 -23.32
CA ASN A 62 8.87 -11.47 -24.01
C ASN A 62 9.77 -10.36 -24.60
N ASP A 63 9.90 -9.24 -23.87
CA ASP A 63 10.64 -8.04 -24.23
C ASP A 63 11.31 -7.46 -22.96
N TYR A 64 12.13 -6.45 -23.11
CA TYR A 64 12.72 -5.75 -21.97
C TYR A 64 11.67 -5.03 -21.16
N VAL A 65 11.60 -5.36 -19.86
CA VAL A 65 10.64 -4.80 -18.90
C VAL A 65 11.37 -4.27 -17.68
N LEU A 66 11.27 -2.97 -17.42
CA LEU A 66 11.78 -2.36 -16.20
C LEU A 66 10.63 -2.20 -15.19
N ILE A 67 10.82 -2.74 -13.98
CA ILE A 67 9.81 -2.73 -12.94
C ILE A 67 10.31 -1.88 -11.77
N PHE A 68 9.71 -0.72 -11.61
CA PHE A 68 9.97 0.14 -10.47
C PHE A 68 9.13 -0.27 -9.25
N CYS A 69 9.81 -0.49 -8.13
CA CYS A 69 9.18 -0.74 -6.83
C CYS A 69 9.53 0.39 -5.84
N PRO A 70 8.60 0.73 -4.91
CA PRO A 70 8.77 1.87 -4.02
C PRO A 70 9.83 1.67 -2.93
N SER A 71 10.11 0.43 -2.54
CA SER A 71 11.07 0.11 -1.48
C SER A 71 11.87 -1.16 -1.77
N ARG A 72 12.95 -1.33 -1.01
CA ARG A 72 13.80 -2.53 -1.05
C ARG A 72 12.98 -3.81 -0.81
N GLU A 73 12.12 -3.80 0.19
CA GLU A 73 11.30 -4.94 0.60
C GLU A 73 10.37 -5.39 -0.53
N ILE A 74 9.77 -4.42 -1.24
CA ILE A 74 8.87 -4.70 -2.39
C ILE A 74 9.68 -5.20 -3.60
N VAL A 75 10.88 -4.66 -3.84
CA VAL A 75 11.80 -5.19 -4.86
C VAL A 75 12.09 -6.66 -4.58
N GLU A 76 12.49 -6.98 -3.35
CA GLU A 76 12.83 -8.36 -2.94
C GLU A 76 11.64 -9.31 -3.06
N GLN A 77 10.47 -8.87 -2.60
CA GLN A 77 9.23 -9.65 -2.66
C GLN A 77 8.82 -9.95 -4.10
N ASN A 78 8.79 -8.95 -4.97
CA ASN A 78 8.39 -9.11 -6.36
C ASN A 78 9.40 -9.94 -7.16
N PHE A 79 10.71 -9.73 -6.93
CA PHE A 79 11.78 -10.52 -7.53
C PHE A 79 11.70 -12.00 -7.13
N LYS A 80 11.62 -12.30 -5.83
CA LYS A 80 11.47 -13.67 -5.32
C LYS A 80 10.21 -14.32 -5.90
N LYS A 81 9.11 -13.56 -6.01
CA LYS A 81 7.86 -14.07 -6.59
C LYS A 81 8.04 -14.45 -8.06
N LEU A 82 8.72 -13.62 -8.86
CA LEU A 82 9.02 -13.94 -10.26
C LEU A 82 9.89 -15.19 -10.37
N CYS A 83 10.97 -15.27 -9.59
CA CYS A 83 11.87 -16.43 -9.59
C CYS A 83 11.14 -17.73 -9.18
N SER A 84 10.17 -17.65 -8.26
CA SER A 84 9.39 -18.82 -7.83
C SER A 84 8.57 -19.47 -8.95
N TYR A 85 8.36 -18.76 -10.04
CA TYR A 85 7.71 -19.27 -11.26
C TYR A 85 8.71 -19.78 -12.31
N GLY A 86 9.99 -19.90 -11.97
CA GLY A 86 11.02 -20.38 -12.89
C GLY A 86 11.48 -19.35 -13.92
N ILE A 87 11.13 -18.08 -13.75
CA ILE A 87 11.56 -16.98 -14.62
C ILE A 87 12.88 -16.47 -14.08
N LEU A 88 14.00 -16.84 -14.72
CA LEU A 88 15.35 -16.60 -14.21
C LEU A 88 16.12 -15.52 -14.99
N ASP A 89 15.64 -15.06 -16.15
CA ASP A 89 16.24 -13.96 -16.91
C ASP A 89 15.84 -12.59 -16.34
N CYS A 90 16.05 -12.47 -15.04
CA CYS A 90 15.68 -11.30 -14.25
C CYS A 90 16.82 -10.91 -13.31
N SER A 91 16.89 -9.60 -12.99
CA SER A 91 17.90 -9.03 -12.13
C SER A 91 17.34 -7.92 -11.23
N ILE A 92 18.18 -7.49 -10.27
CA ILE A 92 17.91 -6.33 -9.44
C ILE A 92 18.96 -5.26 -9.72
N TYR A 93 18.49 -4.06 -10.05
CA TYR A 93 19.31 -2.85 -10.12
C TYR A 93 18.96 -1.93 -8.95
N SER A 94 19.68 -2.08 -7.84
CA SER A 94 19.41 -1.27 -6.64
C SER A 94 20.63 -1.17 -5.74
N ALA A 95 20.98 0.05 -5.33
CA ALA A 95 22.07 0.33 -4.41
C ALA A 95 21.87 -0.39 -3.06
N SER A 96 20.63 -0.50 -2.59
CA SER A 96 20.32 -1.17 -1.32
C SER A 96 20.58 -2.69 -1.34
N PHE A 97 20.72 -3.30 -2.52
CA PHE A 97 21.13 -4.70 -2.70
C PHE A 97 22.60 -4.82 -3.12
N ASN A 98 23.30 -3.72 -3.27
CA ASN A 98 24.66 -3.68 -3.86
C ASN A 98 24.70 -4.41 -5.22
N SER A 99 23.64 -4.28 -6.02
CA SER A 99 23.50 -4.89 -7.33
C SER A 99 23.23 -3.83 -8.41
N LYS A 100 23.94 -3.95 -9.53
CA LYS A 100 23.80 -3.13 -10.74
C LYS A 100 23.58 -4.01 -11.98
N GLU A 101 22.97 -5.17 -11.78
CA GLU A 101 22.71 -6.11 -12.87
C GLU A 101 21.48 -5.67 -13.67
N ILE A 102 21.59 -5.75 -15.00
CA ILE A 102 20.50 -5.45 -15.95
C ILE A 102 20.25 -6.70 -16.78
N SER A 103 19.02 -7.20 -16.74
CA SER A 103 18.55 -8.35 -17.54
C SER A 103 17.27 -7.97 -18.27
N ARG A 104 16.70 -8.91 -19.05
CA ARG A 104 15.45 -8.68 -19.77
C ARG A 104 14.33 -8.17 -18.84
N ILE A 105 14.21 -8.73 -17.64
CA ILE A 105 13.31 -8.23 -16.61
C ILE A 105 14.17 -7.66 -15.46
N THR A 106 14.12 -6.35 -15.29
CA THR A 106 14.93 -5.67 -14.25
C THR A 106 14.02 -5.01 -13.21
N PHE A 107 14.21 -5.40 -11.95
CA PHE A 107 13.56 -4.73 -10.80
C PHE A 107 14.49 -3.63 -10.27
N ALA A 108 13.93 -2.46 -10.03
CA ALA A 108 14.71 -1.32 -9.57
C ALA A 108 13.93 -0.42 -8.62
N THR A 109 14.65 0.38 -7.83
CA THR A 109 14.10 1.57 -7.20
C THR A 109 14.47 2.80 -8.02
N ILE A 110 13.58 3.76 -8.14
CA ILE A 110 13.84 4.95 -8.95
C ILE A 110 15.09 5.71 -8.49
N GLY A 111 15.36 5.73 -7.16
CA GLY A 111 16.56 6.36 -6.60
C GLY A 111 17.89 5.76 -7.09
N SER A 112 17.89 4.47 -7.47
CA SER A 112 19.08 3.78 -7.97
C SER A 112 19.31 4.01 -9.46
N VAL A 113 18.24 4.29 -10.23
CA VAL A 113 18.29 4.43 -11.69
C VAL A 113 18.52 5.89 -12.13
N LYS A 114 18.06 6.84 -11.33
CA LYS A 114 18.05 8.28 -11.69
C LYS A 114 19.39 8.86 -12.13
N SER A 115 20.50 8.31 -11.64
CA SER A 115 21.87 8.81 -11.95
C SER A 115 22.39 8.32 -13.30
N HIS A 116 21.81 7.27 -13.86
CA HIS A 116 22.25 6.62 -15.10
C HIS A 116 21.04 6.19 -15.94
N PRO A 117 20.12 7.10 -16.30
CA PRO A 117 18.92 6.75 -17.07
C PRO A 117 19.24 6.23 -18.46
N GLU A 118 20.38 6.62 -19.04
CA GLU A 118 20.87 6.18 -20.35
C GLU A 118 21.06 4.67 -20.44
N LEU A 119 21.42 3.99 -19.34
CA LEU A 119 21.55 2.53 -19.31
C LEU A 119 20.24 1.81 -19.57
N PHE A 120 19.11 2.49 -19.37
CA PHE A 120 17.76 1.95 -19.49
C PHE A 120 17.03 2.41 -20.75
N ALA A 121 17.70 3.08 -21.70
CA ALA A 121 17.09 3.61 -22.92
C ALA A 121 16.49 2.53 -23.84
N HIS A 122 16.96 1.28 -23.71
CA HIS A 122 16.44 0.13 -24.45
C HIS A 122 15.15 -0.46 -23.86
N PHE A 123 14.78 -0.14 -22.60
CA PHE A 123 13.53 -0.56 -22.01
C PHE A 123 12.37 0.28 -22.56
N LYS A 124 11.51 -0.33 -23.35
CA LYS A 124 10.31 0.34 -23.90
C LYS A 124 9.06 0.11 -23.05
N ASN A 125 9.06 -0.91 -22.22
CA ASN A 125 7.95 -1.31 -21.35
C ASN A 125 8.35 -1.09 -19.89
N ILE A 126 7.65 -0.20 -19.21
CA ILE A 126 7.91 0.13 -17.79
C ILE A 126 6.67 -0.15 -16.96
N ILE A 127 6.84 -0.88 -15.88
CA ILE A 127 5.83 -1.10 -14.86
C ILE A 127 6.23 -0.30 -13.62
N VAL A 128 5.30 0.46 -13.04
CA VAL A 128 5.51 1.18 -11.78
C VAL A 128 4.55 0.65 -10.73
N ASP A 129 5.08 -0.11 -9.77
CA ASP A 129 4.30 -0.54 -8.60
C ASP A 129 4.11 0.62 -7.62
N GLU A 130 2.93 0.72 -7.02
CA GLU A 130 2.47 1.85 -6.21
C GLU A 130 2.62 3.21 -6.93
N CYS A 131 2.13 3.26 -8.17
CA CYS A 131 2.28 4.41 -9.06
C CYS A 131 1.64 5.71 -8.55
N HIS A 132 0.82 5.67 -7.51
CA HIS A 132 0.30 6.87 -6.83
C HIS A 132 1.42 7.71 -6.19
N LEU A 133 2.62 7.13 -5.99
CA LEU A 133 3.81 7.84 -5.50
C LEU A 133 4.50 8.68 -6.58
N VAL A 134 4.18 8.47 -7.86
CA VAL A 134 4.76 9.24 -8.97
C VAL A 134 4.29 10.69 -8.88
N ASN A 135 5.23 11.63 -8.69
CA ASN A 135 4.91 13.05 -8.76
C ASN A 135 4.87 13.50 -10.24
N PRO A 136 3.75 14.08 -10.72
CA PRO A 136 3.65 14.51 -12.12
C PRO A 136 4.40 15.80 -12.44
N ILE A 137 4.73 16.61 -11.42
CA ILE A 137 5.31 17.94 -11.60
C ILE A 137 6.84 17.88 -11.57
N GLU A 138 7.40 17.16 -10.61
CA GLU A 138 8.83 17.16 -10.31
C GLU A 138 9.27 15.82 -9.71
N GLY A 139 10.57 15.57 -9.66
CA GLY A 139 11.18 14.45 -8.97
C GLY A 139 11.62 13.33 -9.89
N MET A 140 12.26 12.34 -9.30
CA MET A 140 13.05 11.30 -9.98
C MET A 140 12.32 10.54 -11.09
N TYR A 141 11.02 10.26 -10.92
CA TYR A 141 10.23 9.59 -11.96
C TYR A 141 10.02 10.47 -13.17
N LYS A 142 9.72 11.76 -12.96
CA LYS A 142 9.55 12.70 -14.05
C LYS A 142 10.83 12.86 -14.85
N ASP A 143 11.96 13.08 -14.16
CA ASP A 143 13.27 13.24 -14.79
C ASP A 143 13.63 11.99 -15.63
N PHE A 144 13.36 10.80 -15.10
CA PHE A 144 13.57 9.54 -15.81
C PHE A 144 12.69 9.43 -17.06
N PHE A 145 11.38 9.70 -16.96
CA PHE A 145 10.45 9.59 -18.10
C PHE A 145 10.69 10.66 -19.17
N ASP A 146 11.22 11.81 -18.80
CA ASP A 146 11.62 12.84 -19.76
C ASP A 146 12.84 12.39 -20.58
N THR A 147 13.74 11.60 -19.97
CA THR A 147 14.96 11.10 -20.62
C THR A 147 14.71 9.81 -21.40
N VAL A 148 14.03 8.83 -20.77
CA VAL A 148 13.76 7.51 -21.38
C VAL A 148 12.36 7.50 -21.98
N LYS A 149 12.29 7.48 -23.33
CA LYS A 149 11.02 7.41 -24.06
C LYS A 149 10.45 5.99 -24.02
N CYS A 150 9.48 5.77 -23.18
CA CYS A 150 8.91 4.47 -22.85
C CYS A 150 7.39 4.54 -22.68
N LYS A 151 6.76 3.37 -22.70
CA LYS A 151 5.35 3.21 -22.33
C LYS A 151 5.25 2.74 -20.90
N VAL A 152 4.44 3.42 -20.09
CA VAL A 152 4.37 3.19 -18.65
C VAL A 152 3.01 2.65 -18.25
N LEU A 153 3.00 1.54 -17.52
CA LEU A 153 1.86 1.00 -16.83
C LEU A 153 2.06 1.16 -15.32
N GLY A 154 1.23 1.97 -14.68
CA GLY A 154 1.18 2.08 -13.23
C GLY A 154 0.25 1.04 -12.61
N LEU A 155 0.69 0.37 -11.54
CA LEU A 155 -0.18 -0.45 -10.69
C LEU A 155 -0.34 0.21 -9.33
N THR A 156 -1.56 0.22 -8.80
CA THR A 156 -1.81 0.73 -7.45
C THR A 156 -3.14 0.23 -6.90
N ALA A 157 -3.25 0.20 -5.58
CA ALA A 157 -4.53 0.01 -4.89
C ALA A 157 -5.22 1.36 -4.58
N THR A 158 -4.47 2.46 -4.63
CA THR A 158 -4.89 3.80 -4.20
C THR A 158 -4.62 4.80 -5.33
N PRO A 159 -5.45 4.83 -6.38
CA PRO A 159 -5.20 5.60 -7.60
C PRO A 159 -5.46 7.11 -7.44
N TYR A 160 -5.10 7.65 -6.30
CA TYR A 160 -5.29 9.06 -5.97
C TYR A 160 -4.14 9.59 -5.11
N ARG A 161 -3.93 10.88 -5.17
CA ARG A 161 -2.96 11.58 -4.34
C ARG A 161 -3.50 12.95 -3.94
N LEU A 162 -2.99 13.46 -2.83
CA LEU A 162 -3.32 14.80 -2.40
C LEU A 162 -2.74 15.83 -3.36
N SER A 163 -3.54 16.81 -3.71
CA SER A 163 -3.14 18.00 -4.45
C SER A 163 -3.59 19.22 -3.67
N SER A 164 -2.66 20.07 -3.30
CA SER A 164 -2.91 21.33 -2.61
C SER A 164 -2.76 22.50 -3.57
N SER A 165 -3.61 23.51 -3.43
CA SER A 165 -3.53 24.77 -4.14
C SER A 165 -3.78 25.92 -3.17
N ARG A 166 -3.04 27.03 -3.30
CA ARG A 166 -3.24 28.21 -2.46
C ARG A 166 -4.65 28.76 -2.58
N ASP A 167 -5.22 28.71 -3.79
CA ASP A 167 -6.54 29.31 -4.08
C ASP A 167 -7.71 28.36 -3.82
N PHE A 168 -7.48 27.04 -3.84
CA PHE A 168 -8.55 26.04 -3.84
C PHE A 168 -8.50 25.05 -2.69
N GLY A 169 -7.57 25.20 -1.75
CA GLY A 169 -7.39 24.26 -0.64
C GLY A 169 -6.84 22.92 -1.12
N SER A 170 -7.07 21.87 -0.32
CA SER A 170 -6.61 20.52 -0.60
C SER A 170 -7.72 19.65 -1.16
N MET A 171 -7.37 18.78 -2.10
CA MET A 171 -8.26 17.74 -2.60
C MET A 171 -7.50 16.47 -2.93
N LEU A 172 -8.15 15.34 -2.78
CA LEU A 172 -7.66 14.08 -3.33
C LEU A 172 -7.97 14.04 -4.84
N LYS A 173 -6.93 14.10 -5.67
CA LYS A 173 -7.09 13.95 -7.12
C LYS A 173 -6.83 12.53 -7.55
N PHE A 174 -7.72 11.99 -8.37
CA PHE A 174 -7.46 10.74 -9.08
C PHE A 174 -6.24 10.93 -10.00
N ILE A 175 -5.34 9.95 -10.05
CA ILE A 175 -4.01 10.13 -10.69
C ILE A 175 -4.09 10.39 -12.21
N THR A 176 -5.15 9.95 -12.90
CA THR A 176 -5.38 10.31 -14.31
C THR A 176 -5.92 11.73 -14.50
N ARG A 177 -6.20 12.45 -13.40
CA ARG A 177 -6.70 13.84 -13.41
C ARG A 177 -5.68 14.86 -12.88
N THR A 178 -4.47 14.43 -12.54
CA THR A 178 -3.36 15.32 -12.20
C THR A 178 -2.84 16.04 -13.45
N LYS A 179 -2.33 17.26 -13.29
CA LYS A 179 -1.68 18.00 -14.37
C LYS A 179 -0.27 18.40 -13.94
N PRO A 180 0.75 18.17 -14.77
CA PRO A 180 0.72 17.46 -16.07
C PRO A 180 0.29 16.00 -15.92
N HIS A 181 -0.18 15.39 -17.02
CA HIS A 181 -0.59 13.99 -17.01
C HIS A 181 0.62 13.06 -17.16
N VAL A 182 0.90 12.24 -16.13
CA VAL A 182 1.78 11.08 -16.28
C VAL A 182 0.98 9.87 -16.76
N PHE A 183 -0.21 9.68 -16.18
CA PHE A 183 -1.14 8.62 -16.54
C PHE A 183 -2.43 9.25 -17.08
N SER A 184 -2.97 8.71 -18.16
CA SER A 184 -4.12 9.32 -18.85
C SER A 184 -5.39 8.47 -18.78
N GLU A 185 -5.26 7.17 -18.50
CA GLU A 185 -6.39 6.25 -18.54
C GLU A 185 -6.27 5.13 -17.51
N VAL A 186 -7.43 4.58 -17.12
CA VAL A 186 -7.51 3.33 -16.36
C VAL A 186 -7.74 2.20 -17.35
N ILE A 187 -6.77 1.29 -17.49
CA ILE A 187 -6.87 0.17 -18.43
C ILE A 187 -7.60 -1.03 -17.85
N TYR A 188 -7.56 -1.16 -16.52
CA TYR A 188 -8.24 -2.22 -15.78
C TYR A 188 -8.43 -1.83 -14.31
N HIS A 189 -9.52 -2.29 -13.72
CA HIS A 189 -9.74 -2.20 -12.29
C HIS A 189 -10.59 -3.37 -11.79
N VAL A 190 -10.47 -3.70 -10.52
CA VAL A 190 -11.37 -4.60 -9.81
C VAL A 190 -11.77 -3.97 -8.48
N GLN A 191 -13.03 -4.11 -8.10
CA GLN A 191 -13.54 -3.55 -6.84
C GLN A 191 -13.15 -4.42 -5.65
N VAL A 192 -12.99 -3.80 -4.48
CA VAL A 192 -12.76 -4.53 -3.22
C VAL A 192 -13.95 -5.42 -2.89
N SER A 193 -15.19 -4.90 -3.05
CA SER A 193 -16.42 -5.66 -2.83
C SER A 193 -16.47 -6.93 -3.68
N THR A 194 -16.12 -6.83 -4.97
CA THR A 194 -16.04 -8.01 -5.86
C THR A 194 -15.09 -9.08 -5.32
N LEU A 195 -13.91 -8.69 -4.82
CA LEU A 195 -12.95 -9.66 -4.27
C LEU A 195 -13.38 -10.24 -2.93
N LEU A 196 -14.14 -9.48 -2.12
CA LEU A 196 -14.76 -9.97 -0.89
C LEU A 196 -15.85 -10.99 -1.20
N ASP A 197 -16.73 -10.70 -2.16
CA ASP A 197 -17.83 -11.58 -2.57
C ASP A 197 -17.30 -12.90 -3.16
N MET A 198 -16.18 -12.85 -3.89
CA MET A 198 -15.49 -14.03 -4.41
C MET A 198 -14.65 -14.78 -3.35
N GLY A 199 -14.56 -14.28 -2.11
CA GLY A 199 -13.74 -14.89 -1.06
C GLY A 199 -12.22 -14.74 -1.27
N TYR A 200 -11.80 -13.82 -2.13
CA TYR A 200 -10.38 -13.53 -2.39
C TYR A 200 -9.78 -12.53 -1.42
N LEU A 201 -10.60 -11.94 -0.56
CA LEU A 201 -10.21 -11.15 0.59
C LEU A 201 -10.95 -11.64 1.83
N SER A 202 -10.39 -11.43 3.02
CA SER A 202 -11.05 -11.76 4.28
C SER A 202 -12.09 -10.71 4.64
N LYS A 203 -13.23 -11.14 5.21
CA LYS A 203 -14.21 -10.21 5.79
C LYS A 203 -13.58 -9.41 6.93
N VAL A 204 -13.99 -8.17 7.05
CA VAL A 204 -13.54 -7.23 8.08
C VAL A 204 -14.73 -6.74 8.87
N ASN A 205 -14.67 -6.88 10.19
CA ASN A 205 -15.58 -6.22 11.10
C ASN A 205 -14.98 -4.87 11.51
N TYR A 206 -15.72 -3.82 11.29
CA TYR A 206 -15.29 -2.45 11.57
C TYR A 206 -15.86 -1.98 12.91
N TYR A 207 -14.98 -1.49 13.76
CA TYR A 207 -15.32 -1.01 15.11
C TYR A 207 -14.89 0.45 15.25
N PRO A 208 -15.80 1.42 15.02
CA PRO A 208 -15.54 2.82 15.33
C PRO A 208 -15.62 3.00 16.86
N MET A 209 -14.46 3.07 17.50
CA MET A 209 -14.33 3.16 18.96
C MET A 209 -13.60 4.44 19.36
N ASN A 210 -14.22 5.59 19.09
CA ASN A 210 -13.64 6.86 19.49
C ASN A 210 -13.76 7.03 21.02
N PRO A 211 -12.73 7.56 21.72
CA PRO A 211 -12.85 7.87 23.12
C PRO A 211 -13.92 8.94 23.37
N THR A 212 -14.52 8.90 24.55
CA THR A 212 -15.46 9.93 24.96
C THR A 212 -14.78 11.30 24.90
N GLY A 213 -15.46 12.26 24.30
CA GLY A 213 -14.94 13.62 24.12
C GLY A 213 -13.98 13.79 22.94
N TRP A 214 -13.69 12.75 22.15
CA TRP A 214 -12.96 12.92 20.89
C TRP A 214 -13.66 13.93 19.99
N ASN A 215 -12.92 14.97 19.59
CA ASN A 215 -13.47 15.99 18.68
C ASN A 215 -12.48 16.32 17.56
N GLU A 216 -12.81 15.87 16.37
CA GLU A 216 -12.01 16.08 15.16
C GLU A 216 -11.87 17.57 14.77
N LEU A 217 -12.83 18.41 15.17
CA LEU A 217 -12.78 19.87 14.94
C LEU A 217 -11.62 20.57 15.69
N ASN A 218 -11.07 19.93 16.72
CA ASN A 218 -9.87 20.42 17.42
C ASN A 218 -8.58 20.19 16.62
N LEU A 219 -8.63 19.35 15.59
CA LEU A 219 -7.47 19.04 14.77
C LEU A 219 -7.26 20.11 13.68
N LYS A 220 -6.05 20.61 13.59
CA LYS A 220 -5.66 21.58 12.57
C LYS A 220 -4.96 20.88 11.40
N ILE A 221 -5.36 21.22 10.19
CA ILE A 221 -4.72 20.73 8.97
C ILE A 221 -3.36 21.44 8.82
N ASN A 222 -2.34 20.71 8.35
CA ASN A 222 -1.03 21.29 8.09
C ASN A 222 -1.05 22.22 6.85
N THR A 223 0.00 23.00 6.66
CA THR A 223 0.09 24.01 5.59
C THR A 223 -0.01 23.43 4.17
N THR A 224 0.36 22.15 4.00
CA THR A 224 0.23 21.44 2.72
C THR A 224 -1.16 20.86 2.52
N GLY A 225 -2.02 20.87 3.53
CA GLY A 225 -3.33 20.23 3.52
C GLY A 225 -3.27 18.68 3.48
N ALA A 226 -2.08 18.11 3.69
CA ALA A 226 -1.86 16.67 3.49
C ALA A 226 -2.35 15.83 4.66
N ASP A 227 -2.27 16.35 5.87
CA ASP A 227 -2.70 15.66 7.09
C ASP A 227 -2.85 16.70 8.23
N TYR A 228 -3.22 16.24 9.41
CA TYR A 228 -3.26 17.07 10.61
C TYR A 228 -1.87 17.45 11.11
N THR A 229 -1.76 18.61 11.77
CA THR A 229 -0.52 19.01 12.44
C THR A 229 -0.31 18.16 13.70
N ASP A 230 0.93 17.72 13.93
CA ASP A 230 1.30 16.91 15.09
C ASP A 230 0.92 17.61 16.40
N LYS A 231 1.16 18.91 16.50
CA LYS A 231 0.80 19.73 17.69
C LYS A 231 -0.68 19.69 18.02
N SER A 232 -1.57 19.73 17.03
CA SER A 232 -3.03 19.68 17.28
C SER A 232 -3.48 18.29 17.72
N VAL A 233 -2.93 17.24 17.10
CA VAL A 233 -3.24 15.85 17.47
C VAL A 233 -2.73 15.55 18.87
N GLN A 234 -1.50 15.93 19.20
CA GLN A 234 -0.93 15.71 20.53
C GLN A 234 -1.74 16.42 21.61
N LYS A 235 -2.13 17.69 21.39
CA LYS A 235 -2.98 18.44 22.31
C LYS A 235 -4.33 17.75 22.54
N GLU A 236 -4.95 17.21 21.49
CA GLU A 236 -6.21 16.49 21.60
C GLU A 236 -6.04 15.18 22.38
N TYR A 237 -4.96 14.43 22.12
CA TYR A 237 -4.64 13.19 22.84
C TYR A 237 -4.44 13.43 24.34
N GLU A 238 -3.75 14.51 24.70
CA GLU A 238 -3.54 14.91 26.10
C GLU A 238 -4.85 15.31 26.76
N ARG A 239 -5.72 16.07 26.07
CA ARG A 239 -6.99 16.55 26.57
C ARG A 239 -7.96 15.44 26.99
N ILE A 240 -7.96 14.30 26.25
CA ILE A 240 -8.90 13.19 26.45
C ILE A 240 -8.26 11.96 27.09
N ASP A 241 -7.02 12.06 27.57
CA ASP A 241 -6.21 10.93 28.05
C ASP A 241 -6.21 9.73 27.08
N PHE A 242 -5.92 10.03 25.80
CA PHE A 242 -5.89 9.01 24.74
C PHE A 242 -4.91 7.87 25.05
N TYR A 243 -3.85 8.17 25.79
CA TYR A 243 -2.81 7.19 26.15
C TYR A 243 -3.33 6.07 27.08
N SER A 244 -4.19 6.38 28.03
CA SER A 244 -4.85 5.38 28.87
C SER A 244 -5.94 4.65 28.10
N TYR A 245 -6.65 5.36 27.21
CA TYR A 245 -7.70 4.78 26.39
C TYR A 245 -7.18 3.71 25.45
N ILE A 246 -6.09 3.98 24.72
CA ILE A 246 -5.51 2.99 23.77
C ILE A 246 -5.05 1.72 24.51
N VAL A 247 -4.45 1.85 25.70
CA VAL A 247 -4.06 0.71 26.54
C VAL A 247 -5.29 -0.13 26.90
N HIS A 248 -6.36 0.51 27.38
CA HIS A 248 -7.59 -0.18 27.72
C HIS A 248 -8.20 -0.96 26.54
N ILE A 249 -8.24 -0.36 25.36
CA ILE A 249 -8.75 -1.03 24.16
C ILE A 249 -7.90 -2.22 23.77
N VAL A 250 -6.57 -2.10 23.75
CA VAL A 250 -5.68 -3.20 23.36
C VAL A 250 -5.76 -4.35 24.39
N GLN A 251 -5.85 -4.06 25.69
CA GLN A 251 -6.07 -5.08 26.73
C GLN A 251 -7.37 -5.86 26.51
N ARG A 252 -8.45 -5.16 26.16
CA ARG A 252 -9.73 -5.81 25.82
C ARG A 252 -9.65 -6.68 24.57
N LEU A 253 -8.85 -6.28 23.57
CA LEU A 253 -8.65 -7.05 22.35
C LEU A 253 -7.78 -8.31 22.58
N MET A 254 -6.87 -8.26 23.53
CA MET A 254 -6.09 -9.46 23.93
C MET A 254 -6.95 -10.51 24.60
N ASN A 255 -8.01 -10.09 25.31
CA ASN A 255 -8.94 -10.96 26.02
C ASN A 255 -10.37 -10.64 25.62
N PRO A 256 -10.77 -10.92 24.36
CA PRO A 256 -12.09 -10.58 23.90
C PRO A 256 -13.16 -11.50 24.52
N LYS A 257 -14.31 -10.92 24.88
CA LYS A 257 -15.45 -11.66 25.43
C LYS A 257 -16.10 -12.61 24.39
N ALA A 258 -15.93 -12.32 23.10
CA ALA A 258 -16.41 -13.10 21.98
C ALA A 258 -15.42 -13.05 20.82
N GLY A 259 -15.53 -13.99 19.86
CA GLY A 259 -14.67 -14.01 18.66
C GLY A 259 -13.32 -14.71 18.81
N GLY A 260 -13.06 -15.34 19.97
CA GLY A 260 -11.85 -16.13 20.22
C GLY A 260 -10.57 -15.31 20.37
N LYS A 261 -9.47 -15.98 20.69
CA LYS A 261 -8.13 -15.35 20.84
C LYS A 261 -7.67 -14.79 19.50
N ARG A 262 -7.16 -13.55 19.51
CA ARG A 262 -6.59 -12.90 18.33
C ARG A 262 -5.25 -13.53 17.93
N LYS A 263 -4.99 -13.63 16.63
CA LYS A 263 -3.74 -14.17 16.07
C LYS A 263 -2.57 -13.19 16.24
N GLY A 264 -2.86 -11.91 16.27
CA GLY A 264 -1.92 -10.83 16.51
C GLY A 264 -2.63 -9.47 16.43
N ILE A 265 -2.16 -8.52 17.23
CA ILE A 265 -2.72 -7.17 17.26
C ILE A 265 -1.65 -6.21 16.75
N LEU A 266 -1.89 -5.59 15.58
CA LEU A 266 -1.03 -4.57 15.03
C LEU A 266 -1.65 -3.19 15.27
N VAL A 267 -0.97 -2.37 16.06
CA VAL A 267 -1.45 -1.03 16.44
C VAL A 267 -0.70 0.03 15.65
N PHE A 268 -1.40 0.84 14.88
CA PHE A 268 -0.83 1.99 14.18
C PHE A 268 -0.98 3.24 15.02
N THR A 269 0.11 3.71 15.60
CA THR A 269 0.20 4.95 16.38
C THR A 269 0.74 6.10 15.53
N ARG A 270 0.54 7.34 15.99
CA ARG A 270 1.09 8.52 15.34
C ARG A 270 2.45 8.89 15.89
N PHE A 271 2.64 8.83 17.21
CA PHE A 271 3.87 9.19 17.90
C PHE A 271 4.46 7.98 18.65
N LEU A 272 5.71 8.08 19.04
CA LEU A 272 6.37 7.09 19.90
C LEU A 272 5.72 7.00 21.29
N LYS A 273 5.20 8.10 21.82
CA LYS A 273 4.60 8.18 23.15
C LYS A 273 3.46 7.19 23.37
N GLU A 274 2.57 6.97 22.36
CA GLU A 274 1.52 5.95 22.44
C GLU A 274 2.12 4.54 22.43
N ALA A 275 3.12 4.31 21.58
CA ALA A 275 3.77 3.02 21.48
C ALA A 275 4.54 2.66 22.77
N GLU A 276 5.23 3.62 23.37
CA GLU A 276 5.91 3.48 24.68
C GLU A 276 4.90 3.17 25.80
N ARG A 277 3.78 3.89 25.81
CA ARG A 277 2.73 3.64 26.81
C ARG A 277 2.16 2.23 26.69
N LEU A 278 1.98 1.73 25.46
CA LEU A 278 1.54 0.36 25.24
C LEU A 278 2.59 -0.66 25.76
N THR A 279 3.87 -0.47 25.47
CA THR A 279 4.91 -1.41 25.94
C THR A 279 5.05 -1.42 27.46
N MET A 280 4.88 -0.28 28.12
CA MET A 280 4.92 -0.19 29.58
C MET A 280 3.72 -0.87 30.25
N SER A 281 2.58 -0.94 29.56
CA SER A 281 1.31 -1.37 30.16
C SER A 281 0.83 -2.73 29.69
N ILE A 282 1.39 -3.27 28.61
CA ILE A 282 0.94 -4.53 27.98
C ILE A 282 2.11 -5.50 27.86
N PRO A 283 2.08 -6.60 28.64
CA PRO A 283 3.12 -7.64 28.55
C PRO A 283 3.27 -8.19 27.14
N GLY A 284 4.50 -8.26 26.65
CA GLY A 284 4.81 -8.77 25.32
C GLY A 284 4.53 -7.80 24.17
N CYS A 285 4.14 -6.54 24.43
CA CYS A 285 4.04 -5.51 23.41
C CYS A 285 5.43 -5.00 23.01
N VAL A 286 5.69 -4.93 21.70
CA VAL A 286 6.97 -4.47 21.14
C VAL A 286 6.76 -3.31 20.17
N ILE A 287 7.68 -2.32 20.18
CA ILE A 287 7.66 -1.18 19.25
C ILE A 287 8.41 -1.53 17.97
N VAL A 288 7.83 -1.11 16.84
CA VAL A 288 8.49 -1.05 15.54
C VAL A 288 8.34 0.36 14.98
N SER A 289 9.47 1.05 14.76
CA SER A 289 9.52 2.43 14.25
C SER A 289 10.55 2.57 13.13
N GLY A 290 10.73 3.79 12.61
CA GLY A 290 11.79 4.14 11.67
C GLY A 290 13.19 3.87 12.21
N ASP A 291 13.39 4.04 13.50
CA ASP A 291 14.67 3.87 14.20
C ASP A 291 14.99 2.40 14.52
N THR A 292 14.00 1.49 14.41
CA THR A 292 14.24 0.06 14.63
C THR A 292 15.15 -0.51 13.55
N PRO A 293 16.36 -1.02 13.92
CA PRO A 293 17.29 -1.59 12.95
C PRO A 293 16.65 -2.70 12.12
N LYS A 294 17.03 -2.80 10.84
CA LYS A 294 16.38 -3.73 9.89
C LYS A 294 16.37 -5.18 10.40
N LYS A 295 17.51 -5.70 10.87
CA LYS A 295 17.59 -7.09 11.38
C LYS A 295 16.68 -7.31 12.59
N GLU A 296 16.63 -6.34 13.49
CA GLU A 296 15.76 -6.40 14.67
C GLU A 296 14.28 -6.33 14.28
N ARG A 297 13.93 -5.47 13.33
CA ARG A 297 12.57 -5.40 12.78
C ARG A 297 12.14 -6.73 12.16
N GLU A 298 13.01 -7.35 11.37
CA GLU A 298 12.74 -8.65 10.77
C GLU A 298 12.50 -9.71 11.87
N ARG A 299 13.35 -9.75 12.92
CA ARG A 299 13.20 -10.65 14.06
C ARG A 299 11.87 -10.43 14.80
N ILE A 300 11.53 -9.20 15.14
CA ILE A 300 10.26 -8.86 15.81
C ILE A 300 9.07 -9.33 14.97
N LEU A 301 9.09 -9.08 13.66
CA LEU A 301 7.98 -9.45 12.79
C LEU A 301 7.84 -10.97 12.63
N GLU A 302 8.93 -11.73 12.61
CA GLU A 302 8.85 -13.19 12.62
C GLU A 302 8.30 -13.72 13.95
N MET A 303 8.74 -13.20 15.09
CA MET A 303 8.19 -13.56 16.40
C MET A 303 6.70 -13.19 16.53
N PHE A 304 6.28 -12.07 15.92
CA PHE A 304 4.88 -11.67 15.84
C PHE A 304 4.04 -12.65 15.00
N LYS A 305 4.56 -13.10 13.86
CA LYS A 305 3.87 -14.08 13.00
C LYS A 305 3.68 -15.43 13.66
N VAL A 306 4.65 -15.90 14.44
CA VAL A 306 4.56 -17.18 15.17
C VAL A 306 3.81 -17.04 16.50
N GLY A 307 3.39 -15.82 16.87
CA GLY A 307 2.58 -15.56 18.06
C GLY A 307 3.34 -15.44 19.37
N GLU A 308 4.68 -15.37 19.34
CA GLU A 308 5.51 -15.09 20.52
C GLU A 308 5.37 -13.65 20.98
N ILE A 309 5.18 -12.72 20.04
CA ILE A 309 4.82 -11.32 20.31
C ILE A 309 3.32 -11.15 20.02
N PRO A 310 2.48 -10.87 21.02
CA PRO A 310 1.04 -10.74 20.83
C PRO A 310 0.63 -9.38 20.24
N VAL A 311 1.41 -8.32 20.50
CA VAL A 311 1.09 -6.95 20.12
C VAL A 311 2.32 -6.26 19.54
N VAL A 312 2.18 -5.68 18.36
CA VAL A 312 3.18 -4.78 17.77
C VAL A 312 2.60 -3.37 17.69
N ALA A 313 3.25 -2.43 18.36
CA ALA A 313 2.99 -1.00 18.26
C ALA A 313 3.86 -0.41 17.14
N ASN A 314 3.24 0.01 16.05
CA ASN A 314 3.92 0.49 14.85
C ASN A 314 3.84 2.00 14.71
N VAL A 315 4.99 2.66 14.56
CA VAL A 315 5.10 4.08 14.29
C VAL A 315 5.66 4.30 12.89
N GLY A 316 4.78 4.54 11.92
CA GLY A 316 5.11 5.05 10.59
C GLY A 316 5.74 4.08 9.58
N VAL A 317 5.97 2.80 9.87
CA VAL A 317 6.77 1.92 8.99
C VAL A 317 6.03 0.73 8.36
N LEU A 318 5.05 0.13 9.01
CA LEU A 318 4.39 -1.10 8.53
C LEU A 318 3.16 -0.85 7.63
N THR A 319 2.97 0.36 7.15
CA THR A 319 1.90 0.69 6.19
C THR A 319 2.10 0.01 4.83
N THR A 320 3.36 -0.24 4.45
CA THR A 320 3.74 -0.96 3.22
C THR A 320 4.74 -2.08 3.54
N GLY A 321 4.91 -3.06 2.64
CA GLY A 321 5.97 -4.07 2.72
C GLY A 321 5.81 -5.17 3.77
N PHE A 322 4.85 -5.10 4.69
CA PHE A 322 4.60 -6.13 5.70
C PHE A 322 3.54 -7.13 5.23
N ASP A 323 3.92 -8.40 5.15
CA ASP A 323 3.04 -9.50 4.75
C ASP A 323 2.83 -10.49 5.88
N TYR A 324 1.59 -10.52 6.39
CA TYR A 324 1.13 -11.46 7.41
C TYR A 324 -0.35 -11.80 7.15
N PRO A 325 -0.66 -12.81 6.33
CA PRO A 325 -2.04 -13.17 5.97
C PRO A 325 -2.91 -13.55 7.17
N GLU A 326 -2.33 -14.15 8.20
CA GLU A 326 -3.06 -14.54 9.42
C GLU A 326 -3.43 -13.37 10.33
N LEU A 327 -2.80 -12.21 10.17
CA LEU A 327 -3.10 -11.02 10.98
C LEU A 327 -4.59 -10.72 10.93
N ASP A 328 -5.23 -10.80 12.07
CA ASP A 328 -6.67 -10.66 12.18
C ASP A 328 -7.14 -9.40 12.91
N THR A 329 -6.22 -8.65 13.53
CA THR A 329 -6.61 -7.45 14.27
C THR A 329 -5.67 -6.28 13.99
N VAL A 330 -6.26 -5.20 13.52
CA VAL A 330 -5.58 -3.91 13.31
C VAL A 330 -6.27 -2.84 14.12
N VAL A 331 -5.49 -2.09 14.91
CA VAL A 331 -5.96 -0.92 15.65
C VAL A 331 -5.38 0.34 15.01
N MET A 332 -6.25 1.22 14.55
CA MET A 332 -5.85 2.51 13.99
C MET A 332 -5.99 3.60 15.08
N ALA A 333 -4.89 3.86 15.76
CA ALA A 333 -4.79 4.83 16.84
C ALA A 333 -4.16 6.14 16.36
N ARG A 334 -4.45 6.53 15.12
CA ARG A 334 -4.01 7.80 14.53
C ARG A 334 -5.08 8.37 13.60
N PRO A 335 -5.40 9.67 13.74
CA PRO A 335 -6.24 10.33 12.75
C PRO A 335 -5.43 10.59 11.48
N THR A 336 -6.09 10.56 10.32
CA THR A 336 -5.46 10.95 9.06
C THR A 336 -6.47 11.55 8.08
N MET A 337 -5.99 12.43 7.22
CA MET A 337 -6.70 12.91 6.04
C MET A 337 -6.36 12.09 4.78
N SER A 338 -5.40 11.17 4.91
CA SER A 338 -4.96 10.34 3.78
C SER A 338 -5.81 9.09 3.62
N LEU A 339 -6.73 9.09 2.66
CA LEU A 339 -7.47 7.90 2.26
C LEU A 339 -6.53 6.75 1.85
N ALA A 340 -5.38 7.06 1.23
CA ALA A 340 -4.40 6.05 0.85
C ALA A 340 -3.80 5.34 2.07
N MET A 341 -3.42 6.10 3.10
CA MET A 341 -2.90 5.56 4.35
C MET A 341 -3.95 4.70 5.07
N TYR A 342 -5.18 5.22 5.20
CA TYR A 342 -6.31 4.49 5.77
C TYR A 342 -6.51 3.14 5.06
N TYR A 343 -6.61 3.18 3.73
CA TYR A 343 -6.78 1.99 2.91
C TYR A 343 -5.64 0.99 3.06
N GLN A 344 -4.39 1.44 3.08
CA GLN A 344 -3.22 0.58 3.26
C GLN A 344 -3.17 -0.07 4.64
N ILE A 345 -3.60 0.64 5.69
CA ILE A 345 -3.68 0.13 7.07
C ILE A 345 -4.76 -0.96 7.16
N VAL A 346 -5.98 -0.73 6.66
CA VAL A 346 -7.02 -1.77 6.56
C VAL A 346 -6.52 -2.96 5.74
N GLY A 347 -5.76 -2.67 4.69
CA GLY A 347 -5.14 -3.67 3.82
C GLY A 347 -4.22 -4.66 4.54
N ARG A 348 -3.78 -4.38 5.77
CA ARG A 348 -2.95 -5.33 6.56
C ARG A 348 -3.75 -6.50 7.08
N CYS A 349 -5.02 -6.30 7.46
CA CYS A 349 -5.88 -7.37 7.98
C CYS A 349 -6.85 -7.97 6.96
N ILE A 350 -7.10 -7.32 5.81
CA ILE A 350 -8.02 -7.82 4.79
C ILE A 350 -7.45 -8.98 3.94
N ARG A 351 -6.17 -9.29 4.04
CA ARG A 351 -5.53 -10.36 3.25
C ARG A 351 -6.21 -11.71 3.47
N PRO A 352 -6.36 -12.52 2.41
CA PRO A 352 -7.10 -13.78 2.52
C PRO A 352 -6.35 -14.79 3.38
N TYR A 353 -7.07 -15.38 4.31
CA TYR A 353 -6.63 -16.54 5.08
C TYR A 353 -7.87 -17.39 5.46
N LYS A 354 -7.74 -18.70 5.39
CA LYS A 354 -8.85 -19.62 5.60
C LYS A 354 -9.47 -19.45 6.99
N GLY A 355 -10.78 -19.21 7.04
CA GLY A 355 -11.54 -19.07 8.28
C GLY A 355 -11.31 -17.77 9.05
N LYS A 356 -10.51 -16.83 8.51
CA LYS A 356 -10.24 -15.55 9.16
C LYS A 356 -11.42 -14.58 8.99
N THR A 357 -11.82 -13.97 10.11
CA THR A 357 -12.60 -12.72 10.13
C THR A 357 -11.74 -11.66 10.81
N ALA A 358 -11.39 -10.61 10.07
CA ALA A 358 -10.53 -9.57 10.57
C ALA A 358 -11.31 -8.53 11.40
N TRP A 359 -10.62 -7.90 12.35
CA TRP A 359 -11.13 -6.79 13.13
C TRP A 359 -10.31 -5.54 12.82
N PHE A 360 -11.00 -4.51 12.40
CA PHE A 360 -10.43 -3.19 12.23
C PHE A 360 -11.03 -2.23 13.25
N VAL A 361 -10.21 -1.81 14.21
CA VAL A 361 -10.63 -0.95 15.34
C VAL A 361 -10.09 0.46 15.09
N ASP A 362 -10.97 1.41 14.89
CA ASP A 362 -10.62 2.82 14.65
C ASP A 362 -10.92 3.65 15.90
N LEU A 363 -9.87 4.30 16.41
CA LEU A 363 -9.96 5.13 17.62
C LEU A 363 -10.06 6.63 17.33
N CYS A 364 -9.96 7.02 16.05
CA CYS A 364 -9.76 8.41 15.64
C CYS A 364 -10.72 8.91 14.56
N GLY A 365 -11.85 8.22 14.35
CA GLY A 365 -12.91 8.67 13.44
C GLY A 365 -12.65 8.49 11.96
N ASN A 366 -11.63 7.71 11.57
CA ASN A 366 -11.30 7.50 10.16
C ASN A 366 -12.39 6.74 9.39
N ILE A 367 -13.08 5.77 10.05
CA ILE A 367 -14.23 5.06 9.46
C ILE A 367 -15.37 6.05 9.14
N ASN A 368 -15.64 7.01 10.04
CA ASN A 368 -16.66 8.02 9.81
C ASN A 368 -16.30 8.94 8.65
N ARG A 369 -15.00 9.24 8.49
CA ARG A 369 -14.48 10.09 7.42
C ARG A 369 -14.54 9.41 6.05
N PHE A 370 -14.07 8.17 5.96
CA PHE A 370 -13.82 7.49 4.69
C PHE A 370 -14.84 6.38 4.36
N GLY A 371 -15.56 5.87 5.35
CA GLY A 371 -16.39 4.67 5.24
C GLY A 371 -15.57 3.40 5.38
N GLU A 372 -16.22 2.25 5.27
CA GLU A 372 -15.57 0.96 5.21
C GLU A 372 -14.89 0.77 3.84
N VAL A 373 -13.79 0.02 3.81
CA VAL A 373 -13.05 -0.21 2.55
C VAL A 373 -13.90 -1.00 1.54
N SER A 374 -14.82 -1.83 2.02
CA SER A 374 -15.84 -2.51 1.20
C SER A 374 -16.78 -1.55 0.46
N ASP A 375 -17.03 -0.37 1.04
CA ASP A 375 -17.89 0.66 0.44
C ASP A 375 -17.16 1.51 -0.60
N LEU A 376 -15.82 1.40 -0.65
CA LEU A 376 -15.02 2.17 -1.60
C LEU A 376 -15.15 1.56 -3.00
N HIS A 377 -15.63 2.33 -3.94
CA HIS A 377 -15.74 1.89 -5.32
C HIS A 377 -15.28 2.96 -6.31
N LEU A 378 -14.61 2.48 -7.35
CA LEU A 378 -14.20 3.30 -8.48
C LEU A 378 -15.35 3.41 -9.48
N LYS A 379 -15.59 4.62 -9.97
CA LYS A 379 -16.60 4.87 -11.01
C LYS A 379 -16.05 5.84 -12.04
N ASP A 380 -16.25 5.52 -13.32
CA ASP A 380 -16.09 6.51 -14.40
C ASP A 380 -17.31 7.43 -14.36
N THR A 381 -17.07 8.70 -14.11
CA THR A 381 -18.11 9.74 -14.09
C THR A 381 -18.39 10.31 -15.47
N GLY A 382 -17.82 9.71 -16.51
CA GLY A 382 -17.96 10.07 -17.90
C GLY A 382 -16.63 10.44 -18.57
N ASN A 383 -16.45 9.98 -19.81
CA ASN A 383 -15.27 10.26 -20.65
C ASN A 383 -13.91 9.94 -19.98
N GLY A 384 -13.82 8.81 -19.26
CA GLY A 384 -12.59 8.40 -18.56
C GLY A 384 -12.28 9.22 -17.31
N LYS A 385 -13.23 9.98 -16.80
CA LYS A 385 -13.07 10.80 -15.59
C LYS A 385 -13.37 9.97 -14.35
N TRP A 386 -12.40 9.23 -13.89
CA TRP A 386 -12.54 8.34 -12.74
C TRP A 386 -12.57 9.09 -11.40
N ALA A 387 -13.37 8.56 -10.48
CA ALA A 387 -13.43 9.01 -9.10
C ALA A 387 -13.68 7.83 -8.14
N VAL A 388 -13.35 8.03 -6.86
CA VAL A 388 -13.65 7.10 -5.76
C VAL A 388 -14.83 7.61 -4.98
N PHE A 389 -15.75 6.72 -4.68
CA PHE A 389 -16.97 6.95 -3.90
C PHE A 389 -17.01 6.06 -2.67
N SER A 390 -17.69 6.52 -1.64
CA SER A 390 -18.09 5.72 -0.46
C SER A 390 -19.52 6.08 -0.08
N LYS A 391 -20.40 5.10 0.02
CA LYS A 391 -21.84 5.30 0.39
C LYS A 391 -22.51 6.43 -0.39
N GLY A 392 -22.26 6.53 -1.70
CA GLY A 392 -22.81 7.55 -2.57
C GLY A 392 -22.07 8.90 -2.54
N ARG A 393 -21.17 9.14 -1.55
CA ARG A 393 -20.37 10.36 -1.46
C ARG A 393 -19.09 10.22 -2.28
N GLN A 394 -18.80 11.19 -3.12
CA GLN A 394 -17.54 11.27 -3.85
C GLN A 394 -16.41 11.70 -2.91
N LEU A 395 -15.31 10.95 -2.89
CA LEU A 395 -14.14 11.20 -2.04
C LEU A 395 -12.97 11.84 -2.79
N THR A 396 -12.89 11.68 -4.10
CA THR A 396 -11.80 12.24 -4.91
C THR A 396 -12.31 13.27 -5.90
N ASN A 397 -11.44 14.18 -6.30
CA ASN A 397 -11.74 15.30 -7.22
C ASN A 397 -12.83 16.28 -6.70
N VAL A 398 -13.02 16.29 -5.40
CA VAL A 398 -13.89 17.22 -4.67
C VAL A 398 -13.06 17.93 -3.60
N ARG A 399 -13.48 19.14 -3.22
CA ARG A 399 -12.83 19.89 -2.11
C ARG A 399 -13.21 19.27 -0.78
N PHE A 400 -12.28 19.32 0.16
CA PHE A 400 -12.54 18.99 1.56
C PHE A 400 -13.15 20.18 2.30
#